data_b9b18ef815b67cdbcef480c81be2df98
#
_entry.id   b9b18ef815b67cdbcef480c81be2df98
#
_cell.length_a   1.000
_cell.length_b   1.000
_cell.length_c   1.000
_cell.angle_alpha   90.00
_cell.angle_beta   90.00
_cell.angle_gamma   90.00
#
_symmetry.space_group_name_H-M   'P 1'
#
loop_
_entity.id
_entity.type
_entity.pdbx_description
1 polymer ?
#
loop_
_entity_poly.entity_id
_entity_poly.type
_entity_poly.pdbx_seq_one_letter_code
_entity_poly.pdbx_strand_id
1 'polypeptide(L)'
;MSPLFIYNHIMDCIILIRLIGGFYMSTKYKICVYAICKNEEKFVDRWMNHVNAADVVIVVDTGSTDNTINKLKERGALVYSIDATPFRFDYSRNECLKFIPDDIDICVSSDLDDVIEDGWREHLENAWTKDSTRGLYLYNWSVNADGSPAVQYTWSRIHARHGYKWIYPTHEILEYFGEGEEKEVYIKGLVYNHYPDPSKNRSLNLPLLKLAIKENPNSSRNLYYLGREYMFDSSWDDCILTLKEYLKLPTSDWEDERSSSMRFIAKAYWEKGEILNAKKWFHKAISESISSREPYVGLSLLAYQEKDWVSVYYYANEALKIKEKSFTFANDANSWDYTPYDLAALGCYNLNMITKAIEFSALAIKLEPNNERLLNNHKIYLDSL
;
A
#
# COMPACT_ATOMS: atom_id res chain seq x y z
N MET A 1 -65.47 -24.91 0.66
CA MET A 1 -64.03 -25.11 0.75
C MET A 1 -63.68 -25.28 2.25
N SER A 2 -63.12 -26.44 2.62
CA SER A 2 -62.91 -26.76 4.01
C SER A 2 -61.71 -25.99 4.59
N PRO A 3 -61.70 -25.63 5.90
CA PRO A 3 -60.61 -24.93 6.56
C PRO A 3 -59.22 -25.61 6.46
N LEU A 4 -59.19 -26.92 6.19
CA LEU A 4 -57.97 -27.70 6.02
C LEU A 4 -57.21 -27.33 4.75
N PHE A 5 -57.89 -26.87 3.68
CA PHE A 5 -57.27 -26.54 2.41
C PHE A 5 -56.52 -25.19 2.49
N ILE A 6 -56.99 -24.25 3.30
CA ILE A 6 -56.36 -22.95 3.54
C ILE A 6 -55.12 -23.11 4.44
N TYR A 7 -55.20 -24.01 5.43
CA TYR A 7 -54.09 -24.24 6.37
C TYR A 7 -52.87 -24.90 5.66
N ASN A 8 -53.09 -25.84 4.77
CA ASN A 8 -51.99 -26.45 4.01
C ASN A 8 -51.34 -25.50 3.02
N HIS A 9 -52.10 -24.60 2.35
CA HIS A 9 -51.53 -23.59 1.46
C HIS A 9 -50.71 -22.51 2.19
N ILE A 10 -51.08 -22.16 3.40
CA ILE A 10 -50.32 -21.22 4.25
C ILE A 10 -49.04 -21.89 4.75
N MET A 11 -49.07 -23.18 5.11
CA MET A 11 -47.88 -23.92 5.52
C MET A 11 -46.92 -24.17 4.39
N ASP A 12 -47.42 -24.45 3.18
CA ASP A 12 -46.56 -24.56 1.96
C ASP A 12 -45.93 -23.25 1.57
N CYS A 13 -46.62 -22.12 1.72
CA CYS A 13 -46.03 -20.77 1.51
C CYS A 13 -44.99 -20.44 2.58
N ILE A 14 -45.21 -20.81 3.85
CA ILE A 14 -44.22 -20.58 4.91
C ILE A 14 -42.99 -21.49 4.73
N ILE A 15 -43.16 -22.72 4.26
CA ILE A 15 -42.04 -23.62 3.92
C ILE A 15 -41.30 -23.11 2.67
N LEU A 16 -42.00 -22.61 1.65
CA LEU A 16 -41.39 -22.03 0.46
C LEU A 16 -40.63 -20.74 0.78
N ILE A 17 -41.17 -19.89 1.66
CA ILE A 17 -40.49 -18.68 2.13
C ILE A 17 -39.23 -19.04 2.95
N ARG A 18 -39.24 -20.17 3.67
CA ARG A 18 -38.05 -20.69 4.38
C ARG A 18 -37.04 -21.36 3.46
N LEU A 19 -37.44 -21.85 2.29
CA LEU A 19 -36.55 -22.46 1.30
C LEU A 19 -36.01 -21.43 0.27
N ILE A 20 -36.70 -20.29 0.06
CA ILE A 20 -36.26 -19.19 -0.80
C ILE A 20 -35.57 -18.08 0.02
N GLY A 21 -35.83 -18.03 1.33
CA GLY A 21 -35.08 -17.20 2.26
C GLY A 21 -33.70 -17.81 2.42
N GLY A 22 -32.77 -17.40 1.57
CA GLY A 22 -31.36 -17.60 1.83
C GLY A 22 -31.09 -17.25 3.30
N PHE A 23 -30.28 -18.05 3.98
CA PHE A 23 -29.83 -17.80 5.33
C PHE A 23 -29.45 -16.34 5.46
N TYR A 24 -30.33 -15.48 5.96
CA TYR A 24 -29.94 -14.23 6.55
C TYR A 24 -29.15 -14.64 7.79
N MET A 25 -27.85 -14.86 7.64
CA MET A 25 -26.97 -14.85 8.79
C MET A 25 -27.17 -13.48 9.44
N SER A 26 -27.71 -13.45 10.66
CA SER A 26 -27.76 -12.22 11.45
C SER A 26 -26.34 -11.66 11.48
N THR A 27 -26.12 -10.56 10.80
CA THR A 27 -24.85 -9.88 10.82
C THR A 27 -24.52 -9.48 12.25
N LYS A 28 -23.31 -9.78 12.69
CA LYS A 28 -22.88 -9.55 14.07
C LYS A 28 -22.70 -8.05 14.36
N TYR A 29 -22.30 -7.28 13.33
CA TYR A 29 -22.07 -5.85 13.39
C TYR A 29 -22.69 -5.14 12.19
N LYS A 30 -23.10 -3.88 12.38
CA LYS A 30 -23.51 -2.99 11.30
C LYS A 30 -22.29 -2.26 10.74
N ILE A 31 -21.99 -2.50 9.46
CA ILE A 31 -20.75 -2.05 8.82
C ILE A 31 -21.03 -1.02 7.73
N CYS A 32 -20.34 0.11 7.77
CA CYS A 32 -20.33 1.10 6.71
C CYS A 32 -18.98 1.08 5.98
N VAL A 33 -19.00 0.89 4.66
CA VAL A 33 -17.84 1.22 3.81
C VAL A 33 -17.97 2.66 3.33
N TYR A 34 -16.90 3.42 3.42
CA TYR A 34 -16.90 4.81 2.99
C TYR A 34 -15.66 5.19 2.18
N ALA A 35 -15.85 6.13 1.25
CA ALA A 35 -14.80 6.62 0.37
C ALA A 35 -14.96 8.11 0.05
N ILE A 36 -13.88 8.72 -0.43
CA ILE A 36 -13.93 9.98 -1.18
C ILE A 36 -13.60 9.70 -2.63
N CYS A 37 -14.18 10.46 -3.57
CA CYS A 37 -13.88 10.26 -4.99
C CYS A 37 -13.77 11.57 -5.77
N LYS A 38 -13.10 11.49 -6.93
CA LYS A 38 -13.11 12.49 -7.97
C LYS A 38 -12.69 11.86 -9.30
N ASN A 39 -13.60 11.77 -10.28
CA ASN A 39 -13.34 11.21 -11.60
C ASN A 39 -12.81 9.77 -11.55
N GLU A 40 -13.61 8.87 -10.96
CA GLU A 40 -13.27 7.45 -10.73
C GLU A 40 -14.19 6.49 -11.48
N GLU A 41 -14.91 6.97 -12.50
CA GLU A 41 -15.98 6.22 -13.18
C GLU A 41 -15.56 4.80 -13.61
N LYS A 42 -14.29 4.61 -14.00
CA LYS A 42 -13.75 3.33 -14.46
C LYS A 42 -13.60 2.27 -13.35
N PHE A 43 -13.53 2.70 -12.08
CA PHE A 43 -13.35 1.81 -10.93
C PHE A 43 -14.66 1.46 -10.24
N VAL A 44 -15.72 2.25 -10.44
CA VAL A 44 -16.97 2.12 -9.69
C VAL A 44 -17.54 0.71 -9.71
N ASP A 45 -17.65 0.08 -10.90
CA ASP A 45 -18.27 -1.25 -11.00
C ASP A 45 -17.47 -2.31 -10.26
N ARG A 46 -16.15 -2.30 -10.41
CA ARG A 46 -15.24 -3.21 -9.70
C ARG A 46 -15.33 -2.99 -8.20
N TRP A 47 -15.17 -1.76 -7.74
CA TRP A 47 -15.20 -1.40 -6.33
C TRP A 47 -16.50 -1.79 -5.66
N MET A 48 -17.64 -1.42 -6.25
CA MET A 48 -18.98 -1.75 -5.72
C MET A 48 -19.23 -3.27 -5.63
N ASN A 49 -18.67 -4.08 -6.51
CA ASN A 49 -18.76 -5.54 -6.41
C ASN A 49 -18.10 -6.09 -5.14
N HIS A 50 -17.01 -5.50 -4.70
CA HIS A 50 -16.26 -5.94 -3.52
C HIS A 50 -16.77 -5.36 -2.20
N VAL A 51 -17.35 -4.15 -2.22
CA VAL A 51 -17.86 -3.51 -0.99
C VAL A 51 -19.35 -3.77 -0.72
N ASN A 52 -20.07 -4.46 -1.59
CA ASN A 52 -21.51 -4.73 -1.49
C ASN A 52 -21.91 -5.60 -0.28
N ALA A 53 -20.96 -6.23 0.40
CA ALA A 53 -21.19 -6.96 1.64
C ALA A 53 -21.41 -6.01 2.84
N ALA A 54 -21.17 -4.71 2.72
CA ALA A 54 -21.45 -3.70 3.75
C ALA A 54 -22.96 -3.45 3.88
N ASP A 55 -23.40 -3.03 5.07
CA ASP A 55 -24.82 -2.63 5.30
C ASP A 55 -25.11 -1.27 4.67
N VAL A 56 -24.09 -0.39 4.62
CA VAL A 56 -24.18 0.95 4.03
C VAL A 56 -22.90 1.26 3.27
N VAL A 57 -23.01 1.83 2.07
CA VAL A 57 -21.88 2.36 1.30
C VAL A 57 -22.07 3.85 1.13
N ILE A 58 -21.12 4.66 1.60
CA ILE A 58 -21.15 6.12 1.55
C ILE A 58 -19.95 6.64 0.78
N VAL A 59 -20.21 7.51 -0.21
CA VAL A 59 -19.14 8.14 -0.98
C VAL A 59 -19.33 9.65 -0.97
N VAL A 60 -18.25 10.37 -0.67
CA VAL A 60 -18.21 11.82 -0.80
C VAL A 60 -17.46 12.18 -2.06
N ASP A 61 -18.19 12.83 -2.98
CA ASP A 61 -17.64 13.36 -4.22
C ASP A 61 -17.07 14.77 -4.00
N THR A 62 -15.85 14.98 -4.48
CA THR A 62 -15.09 16.24 -4.34
C THR A 62 -15.01 17.02 -5.67
N GLY A 63 -15.99 16.83 -6.55
CA GLY A 63 -16.14 17.56 -7.81
C GLY A 63 -15.81 16.73 -9.03
N SER A 64 -16.42 15.55 -9.18
CA SER A 64 -16.37 14.75 -10.41
C SER A 64 -17.08 15.43 -11.56
N THR A 65 -16.52 15.30 -12.75
CA THR A 65 -17.07 15.83 -14.03
C THR A 65 -17.40 14.70 -15.02
N ASP A 66 -17.07 13.46 -14.68
CA ASP A 66 -17.38 12.24 -15.42
C ASP A 66 -18.66 11.56 -14.87
N ASN A 67 -18.91 10.31 -15.23
CA ASN A 67 -20.11 9.59 -14.79
C ASN A 67 -19.99 8.90 -13.43
N THR A 68 -18.98 9.21 -12.63
CA THR A 68 -18.70 8.59 -11.31
C THR A 68 -19.94 8.61 -10.41
N ILE A 69 -20.54 9.79 -10.20
CA ILE A 69 -21.67 9.98 -9.28
C ILE A 69 -22.87 9.13 -9.68
N ASN A 70 -23.23 9.15 -10.99
CA ASN A 70 -24.40 8.41 -11.47
C ASN A 70 -24.21 6.91 -11.30
N LYS A 71 -23.05 6.38 -11.71
CA LYS A 71 -22.73 4.96 -11.56
C LYS A 71 -22.76 4.50 -10.10
N LEU A 72 -22.20 5.28 -9.17
CA LEU A 72 -22.25 4.97 -7.75
C LEU A 72 -23.68 4.88 -7.22
N LYS A 73 -24.55 5.85 -7.57
CA LYS A 73 -25.95 5.87 -7.18
C LYS A 73 -26.74 4.70 -7.77
N GLU A 74 -26.52 4.39 -9.06
CA GLU A 74 -27.14 3.23 -9.73
C GLU A 74 -26.77 1.89 -9.07
N ARG A 75 -25.57 1.82 -8.48
CA ARG A 75 -25.08 0.66 -7.75
C ARG A 75 -25.51 0.64 -6.26
N GLY A 76 -26.25 1.64 -5.79
CA GLY A 76 -26.84 1.71 -4.46
C GLY A 76 -26.00 2.44 -3.40
N ALA A 77 -24.90 3.09 -3.78
CA ALA A 77 -24.13 3.92 -2.86
C ALA A 77 -24.90 5.24 -2.54
N LEU A 78 -24.79 5.69 -1.30
CA LEU A 78 -25.22 7.02 -0.87
C LEU A 78 -24.11 8.02 -1.22
N VAL A 79 -24.37 8.90 -2.18
CA VAL A 79 -23.36 9.84 -2.69
C VAL A 79 -23.72 11.28 -2.29
N TYR A 80 -22.76 11.93 -1.62
CA TYR A 80 -22.83 13.32 -1.19
C TYR A 80 -21.73 14.11 -1.88
N SER A 81 -22.05 15.31 -2.38
CA SER A 81 -21.07 16.21 -2.99
C SER A 81 -20.69 17.32 -2.01
N ILE A 82 -19.40 17.61 -1.91
CA ILE A 82 -18.88 18.70 -1.07
C ILE A 82 -18.00 19.64 -1.89
N ASP A 83 -17.90 20.88 -1.46
CA ASP A 83 -16.84 21.79 -1.91
C ASP A 83 -15.58 21.57 -1.04
N ALA A 84 -14.57 21.02 -1.66
CA ALA A 84 -13.26 20.77 -1.03
C ALA A 84 -12.19 21.73 -1.57
N THR A 85 -12.51 23.00 -1.73
CA THR A 85 -11.57 24.03 -2.24
C THR A 85 -11.01 24.90 -1.11
N PRO A 86 -9.67 24.96 -0.88
CA PRO A 86 -8.63 24.14 -1.52
C PRO A 86 -8.71 22.67 -1.09
N PHE A 87 -8.41 21.74 -2.01
CA PHE A 87 -8.52 20.30 -1.74
C PHE A 87 -7.55 19.84 -0.65
N ARG A 88 -8.08 19.01 0.27
CA ARG A 88 -7.33 18.29 1.32
C ARG A 88 -7.95 16.91 1.52
N PHE A 89 -7.15 15.88 1.65
CA PHE A 89 -7.64 14.52 1.87
C PHE A 89 -8.29 14.38 3.26
N ASP A 90 -7.63 14.84 4.32
CA ASP A 90 -8.15 14.79 5.69
C ASP A 90 -9.50 15.50 5.84
N TYR A 91 -9.65 16.70 5.29
CA TYR A 91 -10.91 17.42 5.29
C TYR A 91 -12.01 16.62 4.60
N SER A 92 -11.75 16.15 3.39
CA SER A 92 -12.74 15.42 2.58
C SER A 92 -13.18 14.12 3.26
N ARG A 93 -12.25 13.36 3.88
CA ARG A 93 -12.59 12.16 4.63
C ARG A 93 -13.34 12.48 5.93
N ASN A 94 -12.99 13.55 6.64
CA ASN A 94 -13.73 13.98 7.83
C ASN A 94 -15.15 14.45 7.50
N GLU A 95 -15.35 15.11 6.35
CA GLU A 95 -16.72 15.40 5.89
C GLU A 95 -17.50 14.11 5.60
N CYS A 96 -16.85 13.08 5.01
CA CYS A 96 -17.47 11.79 4.78
C CYS A 96 -17.95 11.14 6.11
N LEU A 97 -17.13 11.20 7.16
CA LEU A 97 -17.50 10.66 8.49
C LEU A 97 -18.79 11.26 9.04
N LYS A 98 -19.14 12.51 8.69
CA LYS A 98 -20.38 13.17 9.17
C LYS A 98 -21.65 12.57 8.57
N PHE A 99 -21.57 11.94 7.40
CA PHE A 99 -22.71 11.31 6.74
C PHE A 99 -22.95 9.87 7.20
N ILE A 100 -22.00 9.27 7.94
CA ILE A 100 -22.15 7.89 8.44
C ILE A 100 -23.16 7.89 9.59
N PRO A 101 -24.22 7.03 9.53
CA PRO A 101 -25.19 6.93 10.61
C PRO A 101 -24.57 6.57 11.96
N ASP A 102 -25.18 7.06 13.05
CA ASP A 102 -24.66 6.83 14.40
C ASP A 102 -24.85 5.38 14.90
N ASP A 103 -25.72 4.62 14.28
CA ASP A 103 -25.99 3.21 14.59
C ASP A 103 -25.08 2.22 13.82
N ILE A 104 -24.05 2.72 13.17
CA ILE A 104 -22.96 1.91 12.59
C ILE A 104 -22.00 1.50 13.71
N ASP A 105 -21.57 0.22 13.70
CA ASP A 105 -20.58 -0.29 14.65
C ASP A 105 -19.15 -0.10 14.10
N ILE A 106 -18.94 -0.42 12.82
CA ILE A 106 -17.61 -0.46 12.18
C ILE A 106 -17.61 0.35 10.89
N CYS A 107 -16.63 1.21 10.76
CA CYS A 107 -16.37 1.99 9.56
C CYS A 107 -15.16 1.40 8.82
N VAL A 108 -15.28 1.18 7.52
CA VAL A 108 -14.27 0.63 6.63
C VAL A 108 -13.95 1.67 5.54
N SER A 109 -12.79 2.29 5.60
CA SER A 109 -12.35 3.21 4.54
C SER A 109 -11.68 2.44 3.41
N SER A 110 -12.15 2.67 2.18
CA SER A 110 -11.61 2.02 0.98
C SER A 110 -11.65 3.00 -0.19
N ASP A 111 -10.52 3.24 -0.83
CA ASP A 111 -10.47 4.07 -2.02
C ASP A 111 -11.05 3.30 -3.23
N LEU A 112 -11.53 3.99 -4.27
CA LEU A 112 -12.21 3.33 -5.41
C LEU A 112 -11.25 2.49 -6.26
N ASP A 113 -9.96 2.74 -6.17
CA ASP A 113 -8.91 1.94 -6.81
C ASP A 113 -8.43 0.76 -5.95
N ASP A 114 -8.95 0.60 -4.74
CA ASP A 114 -8.75 -0.58 -3.91
C ASP A 114 -9.73 -1.70 -4.28
N VAL A 115 -9.30 -2.94 -4.03
CA VAL A 115 -10.12 -4.15 -4.09
C VAL A 115 -9.96 -4.90 -2.77
N ILE A 116 -11.04 -5.02 -2.02
CA ILE A 116 -11.08 -5.85 -0.82
C ILE A 116 -11.38 -7.29 -1.27
N GLU A 117 -10.61 -8.27 -0.82
CA GLU A 117 -10.82 -9.67 -1.20
C GLU A 117 -12.16 -10.20 -0.68
N ASP A 118 -12.71 -11.17 -1.40
CA ASP A 118 -13.99 -11.80 -1.03
C ASP A 118 -13.93 -12.44 0.36
N GLY A 119 -15.06 -12.39 1.09
CA GLY A 119 -15.12 -12.88 2.47
C GLY A 119 -14.62 -11.88 3.53
N TRP A 120 -14.21 -10.68 3.13
CA TRP A 120 -13.67 -9.67 4.03
C TRP A 120 -14.57 -9.38 5.24
N ARG A 121 -15.89 -9.36 5.05
CA ARG A 121 -16.87 -9.11 6.13
C ARG A 121 -16.80 -10.20 7.18
N GLU A 122 -16.75 -11.46 6.78
CA GLU A 122 -16.65 -12.59 7.72
C GLU A 122 -15.34 -12.54 8.51
N HIS A 123 -14.22 -12.26 7.85
CA HIS A 123 -12.93 -12.07 8.52
C HIS A 123 -12.97 -10.93 9.54
N LEU A 124 -13.59 -9.80 9.18
CA LEU A 124 -13.76 -8.65 10.06
C LEU A 124 -14.64 -8.99 11.26
N GLU A 125 -15.84 -9.56 11.05
CA GLU A 125 -16.78 -9.91 12.12
C GLU A 125 -16.25 -10.97 13.08
N ASN A 126 -15.41 -11.89 12.59
CA ASN A 126 -14.77 -12.92 13.42
C ASN A 126 -13.66 -12.34 14.30
N ALA A 127 -12.91 -11.37 13.83
CA ALA A 127 -11.82 -10.75 14.58
C ALA A 127 -12.29 -9.63 15.52
N TRP A 128 -13.30 -8.84 15.10
CA TRP A 128 -13.76 -7.68 15.85
C TRP A 128 -14.48 -8.07 17.13
N THR A 129 -14.20 -7.36 18.21
CA THR A 129 -14.86 -7.50 19.51
C THR A 129 -15.53 -6.19 19.92
N LYS A 130 -16.37 -6.20 20.98
CA LYS A 130 -17.04 -4.98 21.48
C LYS A 130 -16.06 -3.90 21.94
N ASP A 131 -14.86 -4.32 22.34
CA ASP A 131 -13.82 -3.40 22.81
C ASP A 131 -12.87 -2.95 21.71
N SER A 132 -12.93 -3.56 20.52
CA SER A 132 -12.06 -3.19 19.41
C SER A 132 -12.41 -1.79 18.92
N THR A 133 -11.37 -0.98 18.69
CA THR A 133 -11.53 0.36 18.14
C THR A 133 -10.90 0.50 16.77
N ARG A 134 -9.80 -0.24 16.48
CA ARG A 134 -9.08 -0.20 15.20
C ARG A 134 -8.83 -1.60 14.65
N GLY A 135 -9.04 -1.78 13.34
CA GLY A 135 -8.71 -3.00 12.61
C GLY A 135 -7.44 -2.85 11.78
N LEU A 136 -6.54 -3.82 11.93
CA LEU A 136 -5.31 -3.95 11.15
C LEU A 136 -5.48 -5.07 10.13
N TYR A 137 -5.03 -4.86 8.89
CA TYR A 137 -5.15 -5.82 7.78
C TYR A 137 -3.94 -5.76 6.84
N LEU A 138 -3.81 -6.73 5.95
CA LEU A 138 -2.77 -6.71 4.91
C LEU A 138 -3.19 -5.83 3.74
N TYR A 139 -2.26 -4.99 3.30
CA TYR A 139 -2.44 -4.11 2.15
C TYR A 139 -1.35 -4.36 1.11
N ASN A 140 -1.77 -4.81 -0.07
CA ASN A 140 -0.91 -4.99 -1.23
C ASN A 140 -0.85 -3.67 -2.00
N TRP A 141 0.16 -2.83 -1.70
CA TRP A 141 0.38 -1.56 -2.37
C TRP A 141 0.67 -1.72 -3.85
N SER A 142 1.38 -2.78 -4.21
CA SER A 142 1.64 -3.14 -5.60
C SER A 142 1.74 -4.66 -5.72
N VAL A 143 1.43 -5.16 -6.92
CA VAL A 143 1.49 -6.58 -7.25
C VAL A 143 2.44 -6.81 -8.42
N ASN A 144 3.06 -7.98 -8.45
CA ASN A 144 3.86 -8.46 -9.57
C ASN A 144 2.96 -8.88 -10.75
N ALA A 145 3.56 -9.17 -11.90
CA ALA A 145 2.83 -9.62 -13.08
C ALA A 145 2.07 -10.94 -12.89
N ASP A 146 2.52 -11.79 -11.97
CA ASP A 146 1.87 -13.06 -11.59
C ASP A 146 0.75 -12.88 -10.53
N GLY A 147 0.49 -11.64 -10.10
CA GLY A 147 -0.50 -11.31 -9.07
C GLY A 147 0.00 -11.45 -7.63
N SER A 148 1.22 -11.92 -7.40
CA SER A 148 1.81 -11.96 -6.06
C SER A 148 2.13 -10.55 -5.54
N PRO A 149 2.09 -10.32 -4.20
CA PRO A 149 2.41 -9.01 -3.63
C PRO A 149 3.86 -8.58 -3.89
N ALA A 150 4.07 -7.44 -4.52
CA ALA A 150 5.39 -6.82 -4.70
C ALA A 150 5.77 -5.97 -3.48
N VAL A 151 4.89 -5.07 -3.05
CA VAL A 151 5.02 -4.30 -1.80
C VAL A 151 3.77 -4.53 -0.96
N GLN A 152 3.95 -5.10 0.23
CA GLN A 152 2.88 -5.45 1.17
C GLN A 152 3.23 -4.94 2.56
N TYR A 153 2.23 -4.41 3.27
CA TYR A 153 2.36 -3.98 4.66
C TYR A 153 1.03 -4.04 5.41
N THR A 154 1.11 -3.92 6.72
CA THR A 154 -0.08 -3.81 7.57
C THR A 154 -0.62 -2.39 7.51
N TRP A 155 -1.93 -2.26 7.27
CA TRP A 155 -2.64 -0.98 7.23
C TRP A 155 -3.79 -0.93 8.22
N SER A 156 -4.29 0.27 8.53
CA SER A 156 -5.23 0.49 9.63
C SER A 156 -6.31 1.53 9.28
N ARG A 157 -7.12 1.26 8.24
CA ARG A 157 -8.21 2.14 7.80
C ARG A 157 -9.61 1.61 8.19
N ILE A 158 -9.67 0.65 9.14
CA ILE A 158 -10.91 0.12 9.72
C ILE A 158 -10.98 0.60 11.16
N HIS A 159 -12.14 1.14 11.57
CA HIS A 159 -12.27 1.76 12.88
C HIS A 159 -13.71 1.72 13.43
N ALA A 160 -13.86 1.84 14.74
CA ALA A 160 -15.15 2.05 15.37
C ALA A 160 -15.80 3.36 14.86
N ARG A 161 -17.13 3.42 14.91
CA ARG A 161 -17.90 4.57 14.38
C ARG A 161 -17.45 5.91 14.98
N HIS A 162 -17.10 5.93 16.24
CA HIS A 162 -16.76 7.15 16.98
C HIS A 162 -15.31 7.13 17.47
N GLY A 163 -14.80 8.31 17.83
CA GLY A 163 -13.47 8.48 18.42
C GLY A 163 -12.35 8.64 17.40
N TYR A 164 -12.63 8.73 16.11
CA TYR A 164 -11.62 8.86 15.06
C TYR A 164 -11.75 10.13 14.23
N LYS A 165 -10.61 10.63 13.80
CA LYS A 165 -10.49 11.75 12.87
C LYS A 165 -9.32 11.53 11.93
N TRP A 166 -9.50 11.90 10.68
CA TRP A 166 -8.41 11.97 9.70
C TRP A 166 -7.59 13.23 9.92
N ILE A 167 -6.28 13.07 9.90
CA ILE A 167 -5.33 14.19 10.03
C ILE A 167 -4.32 14.15 8.89
N TYR A 168 -3.73 15.27 8.58
CA TYR A 168 -2.80 15.62 7.52
C TYR A 168 -3.44 15.80 6.14
N PRO A 169 -3.05 16.88 5.42
CA PRO A 169 -3.63 17.25 4.12
C PRO A 169 -3.44 16.20 3.03
N THR A 170 -2.37 15.40 3.11
CA THR A 170 -2.06 14.25 2.26
C THR A 170 -1.29 13.21 3.06
N HIS A 171 -1.24 11.97 2.57
CA HIS A 171 -0.76 10.83 3.36
C HIS A 171 -1.44 10.76 4.73
N GLU A 172 -2.71 11.05 4.72
CA GLU A 172 -3.56 11.17 5.89
C GLU A 172 -3.65 9.85 6.65
N ILE A 173 -3.80 9.96 7.95
CA ILE A 173 -4.01 8.83 8.85
C ILE A 173 -5.23 9.05 9.72
N LEU A 174 -5.80 7.95 10.18
CA LEU A 174 -6.79 7.96 11.26
C LEU A 174 -6.06 8.13 12.59
N GLU A 175 -6.46 9.11 13.37
CA GLU A 175 -5.99 9.31 14.73
C GLU A 175 -7.13 9.13 15.71
N TYR A 176 -6.85 8.48 16.84
CA TYR A 176 -7.83 8.21 17.88
C TYR A 176 -7.90 9.37 18.87
N PHE A 177 -9.11 9.88 19.08
CA PHE A 177 -9.45 10.95 20.03
C PHE A 177 -10.57 10.52 20.97
N GLY A 178 -10.88 9.22 21.02
CA GLY A 178 -11.93 8.67 21.87
C GLY A 178 -11.55 8.65 23.35
N GLU A 179 -12.52 8.29 24.18
CA GLU A 179 -12.27 8.05 25.61
C GLU A 179 -11.65 6.66 25.82
N GLY A 180 -10.62 6.58 26.66
CA GLY A 180 -9.94 5.33 27.00
C GLY A 180 -8.79 4.98 26.04
N GLU A 181 -8.31 3.74 26.14
CA GLU A 181 -7.21 3.24 25.32
C GLU A 181 -7.70 2.77 23.94
N GLU A 182 -6.94 3.08 22.91
CA GLU A 182 -7.15 2.50 21.59
C GLU A 182 -6.85 0.99 21.62
N LYS A 183 -7.79 0.19 21.11
CA LYS A 183 -7.66 -1.28 21.08
C LYS A 183 -7.63 -1.76 19.64
N GLU A 184 -6.44 -2.12 19.19
CA GLU A 184 -6.20 -2.65 17.86
C GLU A 184 -6.48 -4.15 17.79
N VAL A 185 -7.04 -4.61 16.68
CA VAL A 185 -7.22 -6.03 16.36
C VAL A 185 -6.70 -6.33 14.97
N TYR A 186 -5.86 -7.37 14.84
CA TYR A 186 -5.41 -7.85 13.53
C TYR A 186 -6.47 -8.77 12.91
N ILE A 187 -6.93 -8.43 11.71
CA ILE A 187 -7.98 -9.15 10.98
C ILE A 187 -7.32 -10.12 10.01
N LYS A 188 -7.05 -11.33 10.51
CA LYS A 188 -6.43 -12.38 9.70
C LYS A 188 -7.31 -12.75 8.50
N GLY A 189 -6.72 -12.76 7.32
CA GLY A 189 -7.41 -13.10 6.07
C GLY A 189 -8.07 -11.92 5.37
N LEU A 190 -8.10 -10.73 5.98
CA LEU A 190 -8.56 -9.52 5.30
C LEU A 190 -7.39 -8.91 4.53
N VAL A 191 -7.55 -8.79 3.23
CA VAL A 191 -6.53 -8.29 2.30
C VAL A 191 -7.14 -7.23 1.38
N TYR A 192 -6.41 -6.14 1.20
CA TYR A 192 -6.69 -5.13 0.19
C TYR A 192 -5.64 -5.20 -0.91
N ASN A 193 -6.07 -5.08 -2.15
CA ASN A 193 -5.21 -4.96 -3.32
C ASN A 193 -5.41 -3.58 -3.96
N HIS A 194 -4.34 -2.82 -4.13
CA HIS A 194 -4.39 -1.51 -4.74
C HIS A 194 -4.04 -1.58 -6.22
N TYR A 195 -4.93 -1.04 -7.05
CA TYR A 195 -4.79 -0.97 -8.50
C TYR A 195 -4.89 0.49 -8.97
N PRO A 196 -3.81 1.26 -8.81
CA PRO A 196 -3.83 2.69 -9.07
C PRO A 196 -4.08 3.03 -10.53
N ASP A 197 -4.63 4.23 -10.75
CA ASP A 197 -4.71 4.82 -12.07
C ASP A 197 -3.35 5.38 -12.49
N PRO A 198 -2.64 4.77 -13.47
CA PRO A 198 -1.35 5.28 -13.92
C PRO A 198 -1.45 6.63 -14.63
N SER A 199 -2.65 7.05 -15.06
CA SER A 199 -2.87 8.36 -15.69
C SER A 199 -2.98 9.51 -14.68
N LYS A 200 -3.22 9.22 -13.40
CA LYS A 200 -3.27 10.24 -12.34
C LYS A 200 -1.87 10.74 -12.02
N ASN A 201 -1.69 12.04 -12.09
CA ASN A 201 -0.43 12.64 -11.72
C ASN A 201 -0.35 12.90 -10.20
N ARG A 202 0.87 13.03 -9.68
CA ARG A 202 1.15 13.28 -8.27
C ARG A 202 1.23 14.76 -7.91
N SER A 203 0.84 15.66 -8.82
CA SER A 203 1.09 17.11 -8.68
C SER A 203 0.50 17.75 -7.42
N LEU A 204 -0.51 17.12 -6.82
CA LEU A 204 -1.11 17.61 -5.57
C LEU A 204 -0.27 17.28 -4.32
N ASN A 205 0.58 16.26 -4.36
CA ASN A 205 1.28 15.80 -3.16
C ASN A 205 2.26 16.84 -2.63
N LEU A 206 3.10 17.40 -3.49
CA LEU A 206 4.13 18.36 -3.06
C LEU A 206 3.55 19.63 -2.42
N PRO A 207 2.54 20.33 -3.00
CA PRO A 207 1.87 21.45 -2.35
C PRO A 207 1.24 21.10 -1.00
N LEU A 208 0.57 19.94 -0.91
CA LEU A 208 -0.09 19.50 0.32
C LEU A 208 0.91 19.12 1.40
N LEU A 209 2.04 18.50 1.06
CA LEU A 209 3.11 18.21 2.01
C LEU A 209 3.79 19.49 2.52
N LYS A 210 4.01 20.48 1.66
CA LYS A 210 4.49 21.82 2.10
C LYS A 210 3.50 22.47 3.06
N LEU A 211 2.20 22.35 2.82
CA LEU A 211 1.17 22.81 3.75
C LEU A 211 1.23 22.02 5.08
N ALA A 212 1.35 20.70 5.03
CA ALA A 212 1.45 19.84 6.22
C ALA A 212 2.65 20.24 7.11
N ILE A 213 3.81 20.54 6.52
CA ILE A 213 4.99 21.02 7.26
C ILE A 213 4.76 22.42 7.84
N LYS A 214 4.04 23.30 7.11
CA LYS A 214 3.69 24.63 7.64
C LYS A 214 2.77 24.51 8.86
N GLU A 215 1.83 23.58 8.85
CA GLU A 215 0.90 23.32 9.97
C GLU A 215 1.59 22.62 11.15
N ASN A 216 2.50 21.68 10.87
CA ASN A 216 3.27 20.94 11.88
C ASN A 216 4.73 20.75 11.46
N PRO A 217 5.62 21.71 11.76
CA PRO A 217 7.03 21.68 11.32
C PRO A 217 7.85 20.52 11.90
N ASN A 218 7.45 19.95 13.03
CA ASN A 218 8.18 18.90 13.73
C ASN A 218 7.59 17.50 13.49
N SER A 219 6.68 17.35 12.53
CA SER A 219 6.14 16.05 12.17
C SER A 219 7.18 15.23 11.39
N SER A 220 7.74 14.19 12.02
CA SER A 220 8.66 13.25 11.35
C SER A 220 8.00 12.63 10.11
N ARG A 221 6.74 12.21 10.24
CA ARG A 221 5.95 11.67 9.12
C ARG A 221 5.91 12.62 7.92
N ASN A 222 5.52 13.87 8.12
CA ASN A 222 5.39 14.84 7.04
C ASN A 222 6.74 15.16 6.39
N LEU A 223 7.82 15.25 7.19
CA LEU A 223 9.18 15.45 6.67
C LEU A 223 9.67 14.28 5.85
N TYR A 224 9.41 13.04 6.28
CA TYR A 224 9.72 11.85 5.50
C TYR A 224 9.03 11.87 4.14
N TYR A 225 7.70 12.06 4.12
CA TYR A 225 6.95 12.09 2.87
C TYR A 225 7.32 13.26 1.98
N LEU A 226 7.60 14.43 2.53
CA LEU A 226 8.08 15.59 1.77
C LEU A 226 9.43 15.31 1.11
N GLY A 227 10.37 14.76 1.86
CA GLY A 227 11.68 14.39 1.31
C GLY A 227 11.59 13.31 0.24
N ARG A 228 10.70 12.32 0.42
CA ARG A 228 10.41 11.29 -0.58
C ARG A 228 9.76 11.91 -1.84
N GLU A 229 8.85 12.84 -1.70
CA GLU A 229 8.21 13.50 -2.84
C GLU A 229 9.20 14.37 -3.62
N TYR A 230 10.11 15.07 -2.95
CA TYR A 230 11.23 15.74 -3.60
C TYR A 230 12.14 14.79 -4.40
N MET A 231 12.37 13.56 -3.90
CA MET A 231 13.11 12.54 -4.63
C MET A 231 12.39 12.15 -5.94
N PHE A 232 11.05 11.98 -5.89
CA PHE A 232 10.25 11.67 -7.10
C PHE A 232 10.17 12.85 -8.08
N ASP A 233 10.20 14.08 -7.56
CA ASP A 233 10.22 15.31 -8.36
C ASP A 233 11.62 15.64 -8.92
N SER A 234 12.63 14.82 -8.63
CA SER A 234 14.04 15.08 -8.98
C SER A 234 14.62 16.36 -8.36
N SER A 235 13.99 16.87 -7.32
CA SER A 235 14.48 18.03 -6.52
C SER A 235 15.52 17.55 -5.50
N TRP A 236 16.70 17.16 -6.00
CA TRP A 236 17.72 16.42 -5.24
C TRP A 236 18.21 17.15 -3.98
N ASP A 237 18.47 18.45 -4.06
CA ASP A 237 18.96 19.23 -2.93
C ASP A 237 17.89 19.35 -1.82
N ASP A 238 16.64 19.60 -2.19
CA ASP A 238 15.52 19.67 -1.25
C ASP A 238 15.28 18.30 -0.60
N CYS A 239 15.37 17.20 -1.37
CA CYS A 239 15.31 15.84 -0.85
C CYS A 239 16.37 15.61 0.24
N ILE A 240 17.64 15.92 -0.08
CA ILE A 240 18.77 15.72 0.83
C ILE A 240 18.59 16.56 2.12
N LEU A 241 18.21 17.82 1.98
CA LEU A 241 18.04 18.72 3.13
C LEU A 241 16.88 18.25 4.01
N THR A 242 15.71 18.00 3.43
CA THR A 242 14.51 17.60 4.16
C THR A 242 14.69 16.29 4.91
N LEU A 243 15.27 15.25 4.25
CA LEU A 243 15.48 13.97 4.90
C LEU A 243 16.61 14.02 5.95
N LYS A 244 17.59 14.89 5.82
CA LYS A 244 18.56 15.12 6.89
C LYS A 244 17.92 15.80 8.11
N GLU A 245 16.94 16.68 7.93
CA GLU A 245 16.17 17.24 9.06
C GLU A 245 15.29 16.16 9.70
N TYR A 246 14.58 15.35 8.89
CA TYR A 246 13.84 14.18 9.38
C TYR A 246 14.71 13.29 10.30
N LEU A 247 15.91 12.92 9.86
CA LEU A 247 16.82 12.02 10.61
C LEU A 247 17.32 12.59 11.94
N LYS A 248 17.18 13.91 12.18
CA LYS A 248 17.55 14.55 13.45
C LYS A 248 16.42 14.55 14.48
N LEU A 249 15.18 14.33 14.05
CA LEU A 249 14.04 14.38 14.96
C LEU A 249 14.04 13.17 15.91
N PRO A 250 13.79 13.38 17.22
CA PRO A 250 13.66 12.26 18.17
C PRO A 250 12.49 11.30 17.84
N THR A 251 11.47 11.79 17.12
CA THR A 251 10.30 11.03 16.72
C THR A 251 10.51 10.22 15.44
N SER A 252 11.67 10.31 14.78
CA SER A 252 12.06 9.48 13.66
C SER A 252 12.83 8.26 14.17
N ASP A 253 12.17 7.35 14.83
CA ASP A 253 12.78 6.21 15.55
C ASP A 253 12.59 4.86 14.85
N TRP A 254 11.77 4.79 13.79
CA TRP A 254 11.55 3.56 13.05
C TRP A 254 12.69 3.28 12.06
N GLU A 255 13.47 2.22 12.32
CA GLU A 255 14.69 1.85 11.58
C GLU A 255 14.47 1.72 10.08
N ASP A 256 13.37 1.09 9.63
CA ASP A 256 13.09 0.89 8.19
C ASP A 256 12.83 2.21 7.45
N GLU A 257 12.09 3.13 8.08
CA GLU A 257 11.81 4.46 7.50
C GLU A 257 13.07 5.32 7.48
N ARG A 258 13.91 5.25 8.53
CA ARG A 258 15.21 5.91 8.59
C ARG A 258 16.17 5.38 7.54
N SER A 259 16.27 4.05 7.39
CA SER A 259 17.07 3.40 6.35
C SER A 259 16.58 3.79 4.95
N SER A 260 15.26 3.81 4.73
CA SER A 260 14.64 4.29 3.49
C SER A 260 15.01 5.75 3.20
N SER A 261 14.96 6.63 4.20
CA SER A 261 15.37 8.04 4.07
C SER A 261 16.84 8.17 3.66
N MET A 262 17.72 7.37 4.24
CA MET A 262 19.14 7.34 3.90
C MET A 262 19.38 6.84 2.46
N ARG A 263 18.57 5.87 1.98
CA ARG A 263 18.60 5.40 0.59
C ARG A 263 18.15 6.50 -0.39
N PHE A 264 17.11 7.25 -0.07
CA PHE A 264 16.69 8.40 -0.89
C PHE A 264 17.74 9.49 -0.95
N ILE A 265 18.39 9.80 0.17
CA ILE A 265 19.55 10.71 0.19
C ILE A 265 20.70 10.16 -0.66
N ALA A 266 21.00 8.87 -0.55
CA ALA A 266 22.03 8.21 -1.37
C ALA A 266 21.72 8.32 -2.86
N LYS A 267 20.47 8.04 -3.26
CA LYS A 267 20.00 8.16 -4.63
C LYS A 267 20.09 9.59 -5.14
N ALA A 268 19.68 10.58 -4.33
CA ALA A 268 19.78 11.98 -4.71
C ALA A 268 21.24 12.42 -4.95
N TYR A 269 22.19 11.98 -4.10
CA TYR A 269 23.62 12.20 -4.35
C TYR A 269 24.12 11.48 -5.61
N TRP A 270 23.63 10.27 -5.86
CA TRP A 270 23.98 9.52 -7.07
C TRP A 270 23.55 10.27 -8.34
N GLU A 271 22.29 10.71 -8.39
CA GLU A 271 21.76 11.47 -9.54
C GLU A 271 22.49 12.82 -9.75
N LYS A 272 23.04 13.41 -8.69
CA LYS A 272 23.92 14.58 -8.77
C LYS A 272 25.36 14.26 -9.21
N GLY A 273 25.72 12.98 -9.41
CA GLY A 273 27.08 12.56 -9.70
C GLY A 273 28.04 12.54 -8.50
N GLU A 274 27.53 12.75 -7.30
CA GLU A 274 28.32 12.76 -6.05
C GLU A 274 28.49 11.35 -5.48
N ILE A 275 29.17 10.48 -6.25
CA ILE A 275 29.24 9.03 -6.03
C ILE A 275 29.76 8.65 -4.64
N LEU A 276 30.79 9.34 -4.12
CA LEU A 276 31.33 9.05 -2.79
C LEU A 276 30.30 9.33 -1.68
N ASN A 277 29.51 10.40 -1.83
CA ASN A 277 28.42 10.70 -0.90
C ASN A 277 27.30 9.66 -1.01
N ALA A 278 26.94 9.24 -2.21
CA ALA A 278 25.96 8.18 -2.44
C ALA A 278 26.35 6.89 -1.74
N LYS A 279 27.58 6.39 -1.95
CA LYS A 279 28.11 5.19 -1.25
C LYS A 279 28.05 5.34 0.26
N LYS A 280 28.49 6.49 0.80
CA LYS A 280 28.45 6.77 2.24
C LYS A 280 27.03 6.67 2.81
N TRP A 281 26.02 7.18 2.11
CA TRP A 281 24.66 7.15 2.59
C TRP A 281 24.00 5.76 2.46
N PHE A 282 24.31 5.00 1.41
CA PHE A 282 23.91 3.59 1.34
C PHE A 282 24.51 2.76 2.49
N HIS A 283 25.79 2.95 2.82
CA HIS A 283 26.40 2.26 3.97
C HIS A 283 25.75 2.65 5.31
N LYS A 284 25.35 3.92 5.49
CA LYS A 284 24.56 4.32 6.65
C LYS A 284 23.22 3.61 6.70
N ALA A 285 22.54 3.49 5.56
CA ALA A 285 21.27 2.78 5.45
C ALA A 285 21.40 1.28 5.84
N ILE A 286 22.50 0.62 5.47
CA ILE A 286 22.83 -0.74 5.91
C ILE A 286 22.98 -0.81 7.44
N SER A 287 23.71 0.16 8.01
CA SER A 287 23.96 0.18 9.47
C SER A 287 22.70 0.50 10.27
N GLU A 288 21.73 1.22 9.68
CA GLU A 288 20.47 1.56 10.32
C GLU A 288 19.49 0.38 10.34
N SER A 289 19.37 -0.38 9.23
CA SER A 289 18.52 -1.56 9.14
C SER A 289 19.26 -2.69 8.43
N ILE A 290 19.79 -3.62 9.21
CA ILE A 290 20.60 -4.75 8.71
C ILE A 290 19.76 -5.83 8.00
N SER A 291 18.45 -5.81 8.20
CA SER A 291 17.48 -6.73 7.59
C SER A 291 16.96 -6.24 6.23
N SER A 292 17.39 -5.06 5.77
CA SER A 292 16.95 -4.44 4.52
C SER A 292 17.88 -4.83 3.35
N ARG A 293 17.31 -5.42 2.29
CA ARG A 293 18.07 -5.72 1.04
C ARG A 293 18.40 -4.47 0.24
N GLU A 294 17.54 -3.51 0.30
CA GLU A 294 17.46 -2.33 -0.56
C GLU A 294 18.77 -1.54 -0.63
N PRO A 295 19.47 -1.22 0.48
CA PRO A 295 20.71 -0.46 0.38
C PRO A 295 21.86 -1.28 -0.24
N TYR A 296 21.87 -2.61 -0.06
CA TYR A 296 22.83 -3.48 -0.73
C TYR A 296 22.60 -3.53 -2.23
N VAL A 297 21.33 -3.65 -2.66
CA VAL A 297 20.97 -3.60 -4.09
C VAL A 297 21.34 -2.23 -4.69
N GLY A 298 21.08 -1.14 -3.95
CA GLY A 298 21.51 0.20 -4.36
C GLY A 298 23.03 0.32 -4.59
N LEU A 299 23.85 -0.22 -3.68
CA LEU A 299 25.31 -0.27 -3.83
C LEU A 299 25.75 -1.14 -5.00
N SER A 300 25.08 -2.29 -5.22
CA SER A 300 25.37 -3.18 -6.33
C SER A 300 25.08 -2.52 -7.68
N LEU A 301 23.95 -1.79 -7.80
CA LEU A 301 23.61 -1.04 -9.01
C LEU A 301 24.59 0.10 -9.28
N LEU A 302 25.03 0.81 -8.24
CA LEU A 302 26.01 1.86 -8.36
C LEU A 302 27.38 1.29 -8.79
N ALA A 303 27.81 0.17 -8.20
CA ALA A 303 29.03 -0.54 -8.61
C ALA A 303 28.93 -1.06 -10.06
N TYR A 304 27.75 -1.51 -10.50
CA TYR A 304 27.51 -1.90 -11.89
C TYR A 304 27.74 -0.75 -12.87
N GLN A 305 27.28 0.46 -12.54
CA GLN A 305 27.54 1.64 -13.36
C GLN A 305 29.05 1.96 -13.45
N GLU A 306 29.79 1.74 -12.36
CA GLU A 306 31.24 1.93 -12.33
C GLU A 306 32.03 0.76 -12.95
N LYS A 307 31.36 -0.35 -13.31
CA LYS A 307 31.97 -1.61 -13.77
C LYS A 307 32.90 -2.24 -12.71
N ASP A 308 32.65 -1.97 -11.43
CA ASP A 308 33.33 -2.63 -10.31
C ASP A 308 32.66 -3.97 -10.02
N TRP A 309 33.02 -4.99 -10.79
CA TRP A 309 32.39 -6.30 -10.76
C TRP A 309 32.54 -7.03 -9.43
N VAL A 310 33.62 -6.75 -8.70
CA VAL A 310 33.85 -7.30 -7.36
C VAL A 310 32.79 -6.78 -6.40
N SER A 311 32.57 -5.47 -6.39
CA SER A 311 31.54 -4.83 -5.57
C SER A 311 30.12 -5.21 -6.03
N VAL A 312 29.87 -5.34 -7.35
CA VAL A 312 28.57 -5.82 -7.87
C VAL A 312 28.23 -7.17 -7.28
N TYR A 313 29.13 -8.15 -7.41
CA TYR A 313 28.90 -9.49 -6.85
C TYR A 313 28.76 -9.46 -5.33
N TYR A 314 29.65 -8.76 -4.65
CA TYR A 314 29.65 -8.71 -3.18
C TYR A 314 28.33 -8.19 -2.63
N TYR A 315 27.90 -7.02 -3.05
CA TYR A 315 26.66 -6.42 -2.54
C TYR A 315 25.40 -7.19 -2.95
N ALA A 316 25.32 -7.68 -4.18
CA ALA A 316 24.20 -8.51 -4.61
C ALA A 316 24.12 -9.80 -3.76
N ASN A 317 25.26 -10.45 -3.49
CA ASN A 317 25.30 -11.64 -2.67
C ASN A 317 24.96 -11.37 -1.20
N GLU A 318 25.38 -10.22 -0.62
CA GLU A 318 24.97 -9.82 0.73
C GLU A 318 23.45 -9.58 0.80
N ALA A 319 22.86 -8.89 -0.20
CA ALA A 319 21.43 -8.73 -0.29
C ALA A 319 20.71 -10.08 -0.28
N LEU A 320 21.20 -11.06 -1.05
CA LEU A 320 20.59 -12.40 -1.19
C LEU A 320 20.70 -13.27 0.08
N LYS A 321 21.55 -12.93 1.05
CA LYS A 321 21.60 -13.60 2.36
C LYS A 321 20.39 -13.26 3.23
N ILE A 322 19.80 -12.08 3.04
CA ILE A 322 18.59 -11.66 3.74
C ILE A 322 17.40 -12.38 3.09
N LYS A 323 16.76 -13.30 3.79
CA LYS A 323 15.70 -14.17 3.24
C LYS A 323 14.30 -13.69 3.58
N GLU A 324 14.15 -13.04 4.71
CA GLU A 324 12.85 -12.59 5.21
C GLU A 324 12.58 -11.15 4.78
N LYS A 325 11.45 -10.95 4.13
CA LYS A 325 10.96 -9.63 3.72
C LYS A 325 10.04 -9.10 4.81
N SER A 326 10.36 -7.94 5.36
CA SER A 326 9.49 -7.28 6.32
C SER A 326 8.20 -6.75 5.65
N PHE A 327 7.11 -6.69 6.42
CA PHE A 327 5.84 -6.11 5.95
C PHE A 327 5.84 -4.59 6.16
N THR A 328 6.57 -3.88 5.29
CA THR A 328 6.73 -2.43 5.39
C THR A 328 6.61 -1.76 4.01
N PHE A 329 6.07 -0.54 4.00
CA PHE A 329 6.05 0.31 2.80
C PHE A 329 7.43 0.86 2.41
N ALA A 330 8.44 0.67 3.27
CA ALA A 330 9.82 1.06 2.99
C ALA A 330 10.55 0.10 2.02
N ASN A 331 9.95 -1.05 1.70
CA ASN A 331 10.51 -1.99 0.74
C ASN A 331 10.46 -1.45 -0.70
N ASP A 332 11.50 -1.74 -1.49
CA ASP A 332 11.52 -1.55 -2.94
C ASP A 332 11.31 -2.90 -3.62
N ALA A 333 10.35 -3.00 -4.53
CA ALA A 333 10.01 -4.24 -5.24
C ALA A 333 11.25 -4.87 -5.91
N ASN A 334 12.07 -4.05 -6.58
CA ASN A 334 13.27 -4.50 -7.30
C ASN A 334 14.36 -5.13 -6.41
N SER A 335 14.29 -4.92 -5.09
CA SER A 335 15.22 -5.57 -4.17
C SER A 335 14.80 -7.00 -3.82
N TRP A 336 13.56 -7.39 -4.16
CA TRP A 336 12.95 -8.67 -3.82
C TRP A 336 12.50 -9.48 -5.04
N ASP A 337 12.69 -8.95 -6.26
CA ASP A 337 12.48 -9.62 -7.54
C ASP A 337 13.76 -10.32 -8.04
N TYR A 338 13.88 -10.51 -9.34
CA TYR A 338 15.03 -11.11 -10.01
C TYR A 338 16.31 -10.26 -9.95
N THR A 339 16.22 -8.95 -9.67
CA THR A 339 17.32 -7.98 -9.80
C THR A 339 18.59 -8.36 -9.01
N PRO A 340 18.52 -8.75 -7.71
CA PRO A 340 19.72 -9.14 -6.97
C PRO A 340 20.41 -10.39 -7.55
N TYR A 341 19.63 -11.33 -8.09
CA TYR A 341 20.17 -12.54 -8.73
C TYR A 341 20.85 -12.21 -10.06
N ASP A 342 20.25 -11.33 -10.86
CA ASP A 342 20.83 -10.87 -12.13
C ASP A 342 22.15 -10.10 -11.90
N LEU A 343 22.19 -9.19 -10.93
CA LEU A 343 23.40 -8.47 -10.55
C LEU A 343 24.50 -9.43 -10.06
N ALA A 344 24.16 -10.44 -9.26
CA ALA A 344 25.11 -11.45 -8.81
C ALA A 344 25.65 -12.26 -10.01
N ALA A 345 24.79 -12.63 -10.96
CA ALA A 345 25.19 -13.35 -12.19
C ALA A 345 26.14 -12.50 -13.05
N LEU A 346 25.79 -11.23 -13.28
CA LEU A 346 26.63 -10.28 -14.04
C LEU A 346 28.01 -10.08 -13.40
N GLY A 347 28.03 -9.90 -12.06
CA GLY A 347 29.28 -9.81 -11.31
C GLY A 347 30.13 -11.07 -11.45
N CYS A 348 29.53 -12.24 -11.24
CA CYS A 348 30.21 -13.54 -11.39
C CYS A 348 30.76 -13.76 -12.78
N TYR A 349 29.99 -13.47 -13.83
CA TYR A 349 30.43 -13.62 -15.21
C TYR A 349 31.66 -12.79 -15.52
N ASN A 350 31.65 -11.49 -15.18
CA ASN A 350 32.78 -10.60 -15.42
C ASN A 350 34.00 -10.90 -14.54
N LEU A 351 33.84 -11.67 -13.47
CA LEU A 351 34.94 -12.19 -12.64
C LEU A 351 35.39 -13.59 -13.04
N ASN A 352 34.94 -14.11 -14.20
CA ASN A 352 35.23 -15.44 -14.70
C ASN A 352 34.77 -16.58 -13.78
N MET A 353 33.77 -16.35 -12.93
CA MET A 353 33.13 -17.36 -12.07
C MET A 353 31.90 -17.94 -12.79
N ILE A 354 32.13 -18.58 -13.97
CA ILE A 354 31.06 -18.96 -14.92
C ILE A 354 29.98 -19.86 -14.30
N THR A 355 30.39 -20.89 -13.55
CA THR A 355 29.42 -21.79 -12.89
C THR A 355 28.46 -21.04 -11.98
N LYS A 356 28.96 -20.10 -11.16
CA LYS A 356 28.11 -19.27 -10.29
C LYS A 356 27.21 -18.31 -11.09
N ALA A 357 27.72 -17.76 -12.21
CA ALA A 357 26.92 -16.91 -13.08
C ALA A 357 25.70 -17.68 -13.63
N ILE A 358 25.89 -18.95 -14.03
CA ILE A 358 24.81 -19.82 -14.49
C ILE A 358 23.82 -20.12 -13.37
N GLU A 359 24.30 -20.43 -12.16
CA GLU A 359 23.43 -20.70 -11.00
C GLU A 359 22.54 -19.47 -10.66
N PHE A 360 23.13 -18.28 -10.54
CA PHE A 360 22.37 -17.06 -10.23
C PHE A 360 21.42 -16.66 -11.36
N SER A 361 21.86 -16.75 -12.63
CA SER A 361 20.99 -16.41 -13.76
C SER A 361 19.79 -17.36 -13.90
N ALA A 362 19.97 -18.65 -13.59
CA ALA A 362 18.86 -19.60 -13.54
C ALA A 362 17.83 -19.23 -12.46
N LEU A 363 18.27 -18.73 -11.31
CA LEU A 363 17.37 -18.23 -10.25
C LEU A 363 16.64 -16.95 -10.69
N ALA A 364 17.31 -16.05 -11.39
CA ALA A 364 16.69 -14.84 -11.95
C ALA A 364 15.58 -15.20 -12.97
N ILE A 365 15.85 -16.14 -13.88
CA ILE A 365 14.88 -16.62 -14.88
C ILE A 365 13.67 -17.31 -14.21
N LYS A 366 13.87 -18.03 -13.11
CA LYS A 366 12.76 -18.65 -12.37
C LYS A 366 11.76 -17.61 -11.86
N LEU A 367 12.22 -16.41 -11.53
CA LEU A 367 11.36 -15.30 -11.08
C LEU A 367 10.73 -14.53 -12.24
N GLU A 368 11.43 -14.41 -13.37
CA GLU A 368 10.96 -13.73 -14.58
C GLU A 368 11.24 -14.57 -15.84
N PRO A 369 10.44 -15.63 -16.08
CA PRO A 369 10.74 -16.62 -17.11
C PRO A 369 10.64 -16.11 -18.56
N ASN A 370 9.93 -15.02 -18.78
CA ASN A 370 9.71 -14.42 -20.10
C ASN A 370 10.63 -13.22 -20.39
N ASN A 371 11.59 -12.94 -19.53
CA ASN A 371 12.50 -11.82 -19.70
C ASN A 371 13.62 -12.19 -20.68
N GLU A 372 13.50 -11.71 -21.93
CA GLU A 372 14.45 -12.01 -23.02
C GLU A 372 15.90 -11.66 -22.67
N ARG A 373 16.14 -10.58 -21.94
CA ARG A 373 17.49 -10.17 -21.52
C ARG A 373 18.11 -11.20 -20.58
N LEU A 374 17.36 -11.70 -19.61
CA LEU A 374 17.83 -12.73 -18.68
C LEU A 374 18.12 -14.04 -19.40
N LEU A 375 17.24 -14.45 -20.33
CA LEU A 375 17.41 -15.66 -21.14
C LEU A 375 18.67 -15.56 -22.02
N ASN A 376 18.88 -14.41 -22.65
CA ASN A 376 20.06 -14.18 -23.49
C ASN A 376 21.35 -14.17 -22.67
N ASN A 377 21.37 -13.51 -21.51
CA ASN A 377 22.52 -13.52 -20.62
C ASN A 377 22.86 -14.94 -20.15
N HIS A 378 21.87 -15.71 -19.74
CA HIS A 378 22.05 -17.10 -19.30
C HIS A 378 22.67 -17.97 -20.42
N LYS A 379 22.19 -17.82 -21.67
CA LYS A 379 22.75 -18.51 -22.81
C LYS A 379 24.23 -18.15 -23.01
N ILE A 380 24.60 -16.85 -22.94
CA ILE A 380 25.99 -16.41 -23.04
C ILE A 380 26.86 -17.08 -21.97
N TYR A 381 26.33 -17.19 -20.72
CA TYR A 381 27.07 -17.85 -19.64
C TYR A 381 27.26 -19.35 -19.88
N LEU A 382 26.24 -20.04 -20.40
CA LEU A 382 26.36 -21.46 -20.79
C LEU A 382 27.37 -21.66 -21.91
N ASP A 383 27.38 -20.80 -22.92
CA ASP A 383 28.31 -20.88 -24.05
C ASP A 383 29.77 -20.57 -23.65
N SER A 384 29.97 -20.04 -22.41
CA SER A 384 31.28 -19.68 -21.84
C SER A 384 31.89 -20.76 -20.93
N LEU A 385 31.19 -21.89 -20.75
CA LEU A 385 31.62 -23.02 -19.94
C LEU A 385 32.58 -23.91 -20.72
#